data_18b83856f86e7ae8e15aeb6ee1389da8
#
_entry.id   18b83856f86e7ae8e15aeb6ee1389da8
#
_cell.length_a   1.000
_cell.length_b   1.000
_cell.length_c   1.000
_cell.angle_alpha   90.00
_cell.angle_beta   90.00
_cell.angle_gamma   90.00
#
_symmetry.space_group_name_H-M   'P 1'
#
loop_
_entity.id
_entity.type
_entity.pdbx_description
1 polymer ?
#
loop_
_entity_poly.entity_id
_entity_poly.type
_entity_poly.pdbx_seq_one_letter_code
_entity_poly.pdbx_strand_id
1 'polypeptide(L)'
;MAAQILCFAGMTTLRPAHKSFLLAVDQGTTSTRAILFDGAARPLASHAIALRQIYPANGWVEHDAGEIWQAALACCRAVLKGVEARDVAGIGITNQRETSLIWDRKTGAPLHNAIVWQDRRGAARCAALKKRGLESGIRRKTGLLLDPYFSATKLEWLLKNVKGLKGRDVAFGTIDSWLIWNLTRGQVHATDVTNASRTMLWNLKTRDWDASLLKLFGVPRAMLPDVRESCGDFGATAPLLLGAPVPILGVAGDQQAASFGQACFAPGDVKSTYGTGCFALVNTGKTVPTSKNRLLATALARKQYAIEGSIFIAGAVVQWLRDELGIVASAPDTAAMAMRAKPADGLYFVPAFTGLGAPYWDPAARGAILGLTRDVGKCEIVRAALDAVCYQTRDLLDAMRRDMKAAGLTRLRALKVDGGMVANDWFCQRLADLTGLAVERPRVTETTALGAAYLAGLGAGLFKNEKDIASRWALDRRFKPQMLRRERDRLYAGWVRAVARVQ
;
A
#
# COMPACT_ATOMS: atom_id res chain seq x y z
N MET A 1 22.02 -4.63 13.66
CA MET A 1 20.91 -3.65 13.74
C MET A 1 19.92 -4.12 14.78
N ALA A 2 19.66 -3.31 15.82
CA ALA A 2 18.87 -3.70 16.97
C ALA A 2 17.37 -3.76 16.64
N ALA A 3 16.74 -4.88 17.01
CA ALA A 3 15.29 -5.02 16.95
C ALA A 3 14.65 -4.10 18.00
N GLN A 4 13.83 -3.15 17.57
CA GLN A 4 13.08 -2.31 18.48
C GLN A 4 11.85 -3.09 19.00
N ILE A 5 11.91 -3.49 20.28
CA ILE A 5 10.75 -3.99 21.02
C ILE A 5 10.12 -2.80 21.72
N LEU A 6 8.97 -2.34 21.26
CA LEU A 6 8.15 -1.38 21.99
C LEU A 6 7.20 -2.17 22.89
N CYS A 7 7.54 -2.28 24.19
CA CYS A 7 6.63 -2.75 25.22
C CYS A 7 5.84 -1.57 25.79
N PHE A 8 4.53 -1.60 25.68
CA PHE A 8 3.66 -0.69 26.43
C PHE A 8 3.45 -1.26 27.84
N ALA A 9 3.99 -0.58 28.86
CA ALA A 9 3.88 -0.98 30.25
C ALA A 9 2.43 -0.84 30.75
N GLY A 10 1.90 -1.92 31.35
CA GLY A 10 0.62 -1.93 32.05
C GLY A 10 -0.24 -3.17 31.82
N MET A 11 0.31 -4.38 32.00
CA MET A 11 -0.52 -5.60 32.02
C MET A 11 -0.85 -6.02 33.42
N THR A 12 -2.06 -5.71 33.89
CA THR A 12 -2.72 -6.42 34.98
C THR A 12 -3.22 -7.77 34.48
N THR A 13 -2.79 -8.85 35.09
CA THR A 13 -3.15 -10.25 34.76
C THR A 13 -4.61 -10.53 35.09
N LEU A 14 -5.53 -10.20 34.18
CA LEU A 14 -6.87 -10.74 34.18
C LEU A 14 -6.95 -11.72 32.99
N ARG A 15 -7.10 -13.03 33.28
CA ARG A 15 -7.41 -14.06 32.26
C ARG A 15 -8.84 -13.83 31.75
N PRO A 16 -9.08 -13.39 30.52
CA PRO A 16 -10.42 -13.38 29.97
C PRO A 16 -10.81 -14.79 29.52
N ALA A 17 -12.01 -15.19 29.85
CA ALA A 17 -12.57 -16.50 29.52
C ALA A 17 -12.91 -16.69 28.01
N HIS A 18 -12.57 -15.73 27.14
CA HIS A 18 -12.87 -15.75 25.70
C HIS A 18 -11.71 -15.22 24.88
N LYS A 19 -11.57 -15.71 23.64
CA LYS A 19 -10.63 -15.25 22.61
C LYS A 19 -10.66 -13.72 22.50
N SER A 20 -9.61 -13.05 22.97
CA SER A 20 -9.65 -11.61 23.23
C SER A 20 -8.62 -10.83 22.46
N PHE A 21 -7.76 -11.50 21.67
CA PHE A 21 -6.68 -10.84 20.95
C PHE A 21 -6.84 -11.01 19.43
N LEU A 22 -6.30 -10.04 18.69
CA LEU A 22 -6.15 -10.10 17.25
C LEU A 22 -4.66 -9.98 16.92
N LEU A 23 -4.18 -10.80 16.00
CA LEU A 23 -2.81 -10.75 15.51
C LEU A 23 -2.83 -10.22 14.08
N ALA A 24 -2.15 -9.11 13.81
CA ALA A 24 -1.93 -8.61 12.46
C ALA A 24 -0.50 -8.86 12.01
N VAL A 25 -0.36 -9.37 10.78
CA VAL A 25 0.93 -9.50 10.07
C VAL A 25 0.93 -8.49 8.94
N ASP A 26 1.87 -7.55 8.98
CA ASP A 26 2.09 -6.54 7.94
C ASP A 26 3.43 -6.82 7.25
N GLN A 27 3.35 -7.40 6.06
CA GLN A 27 4.53 -7.70 5.25
C GLN A 27 4.76 -6.58 4.23
N GLY A 28 5.56 -5.59 4.60
CA GLY A 28 5.92 -4.45 3.75
C GLY A 28 7.10 -4.73 2.83
N THR A 29 7.52 -3.72 2.06
CA THR A 29 8.64 -3.83 1.12
C THR A 29 9.99 -3.89 1.83
N THR A 30 10.17 -3.12 2.90
CA THR A 30 11.45 -2.99 3.62
C THR A 30 11.51 -3.71 4.94
N SER A 31 10.38 -4.18 5.44
CA SER A 31 10.28 -4.90 6.70
C SER A 31 9.01 -5.74 6.78
N THR A 32 9.05 -6.77 7.61
CA THR A 32 7.88 -7.51 8.07
C THR A 32 7.61 -7.13 9.52
N ARG A 33 6.35 -6.89 9.86
CA ARG A 33 5.92 -6.52 11.21
C ARG A 33 4.76 -7.40 11.66
N ALA A 34 4.72 -7.74 12.94
CA ALA A 34 3.51 -8.25 13.58
C ALA A 34 3.08 -7.29 14.70
N ILE A 35 1.77 -7.14 14.87
CA ILE A 35 1.18 -6.34 15.95
C ILE A 35 0.09 -7.19 16.61
N LEU A 36 0.17 -7.30 17.94
CA LEU A 36 -0.89 -7.88 18.76
C LEU A 36 -1.82 -6.77 19.22
N PHE A 37 -3.12 -6.96 19.01
CA PHE A 37 -4.17 -6.06 19.43
C PHE A 37 -5.07 -6.74 20.47
N ASP A 38 -5.66 -5.96 21.39
CA ASP A 38 -6.76 -6.44 22.22
C ASP A 38 -8.07 -6.54 21.45
N GLY A 39 -9.12 -7.06 22.07
CA GLY A 39 -10.46 -7.19 21.45
C GLY A 39 -11.14 -5.87 21.10
N ALA A 40 -10.60 -4.74 21.55
CA ALA A 40 -11.03 -3.40 21.16
C ALA A 40 -10.16 -2.82 20.01
N ALA A 41 -9.24 -3.61 19.47
CA ALA A 41 -8.26 -3.25 18.46
C ALA A 41 -7.27 -2.16 18.90
N ARG A 42 -6.92 -2.11 20.19
CA ARG A 42 -5.81 -1.28 20.70
C ARG A 42 -4.52 -2.07 20.61
N PRO A 43 -3.42 -1.49 20.07
CA PRO A 43 -2.14 -2.19 19.97
C PRO A 43 -1.55 -2.45 21.34
N LEU A 44 -1.09 -3.68 21.59
CA LEU A 44 -0.48 -4.15 22.85
C LEU A 44 1.01 -4.40 22.70
N ALA A 45 1.43 -5.02 21.60
CA ALA A 45 2.81 -5.34 21.31
C ALA A 45 3.09 -5.25 19.82
N SER A 46 4.28 -4.86 19.44
CA SER A 46 4.73 -4.78 18.06
C SER A 46 6.16 -5.29 17.94
N HIS A 47 6.44 -6.04 16.89
CA HIS A 47 7.79 -6.45 16.53
C HIS A 47 7.98 -6.38 15.04
N ALA A 48 9.13 -5.87 14.59
CA ALA A 48 9.46 -5.73 13.18
C ALA A 48 10.87 -6.24 12.87
N ILE A 49 11.02 -6.84 11.70
CA ILE A 49 12.30 -7.34 11.17
C ILE A 49 12.50 -6.71 9.79
N ALA A 50 13.66 -6.09 9.57
CA ALA A 50 14.03 -5.54 8.29
C ALA A 50 14.20 -6.66 7.25
N LEU A 51 13.83 -6.36 5.99
CA LEU A 51 13.90 -7.28 4.87
C LEU A 51 15.01 -6.85 3.92
N ARG A 52 15.88 -7.78 3.57
CA ARG A 52 16.98 -7.56 2.64
C ARG A 52 16.42 -7.31 1.22
N GLN A 53 16.95 -6.28 0.57
CA GLN A 53 16.66 -5.98 -0.83
C GLN A 53 17.74 -6.61 -1.70
N ILE A 54 17.34 -7.28 -2.79
CA ILE A 54 18.25 -7.94 -3.73
C ILE A 54 18.08 -7.23 -5.08
N TYR A 55 19.20 -6.80 -5.68
CA TYR A 55 19.24 -6.08 -6.94
C TYR A 55 20.08 -6.85 -7.98
N PRO A 56 19.52 -7.88 -8.65
CA PRO A 56 20.30 -8.74 -9.55
C PRO A 56 20.81 -8.04 -10.81
N ALA A 57 20.09 -7.02 -11.28
CA ALA A 57 20.43 -6.20 -12.43
C ALA A 57 19.80 -4.81 -12.32
N ASN A 58 20.18 -3.88 -13.21
CA ASN A 58 19.60 -2.54 -13.23
C ASN A 58 18.07 -2.59 -13.42
N GLY A 59 17.36 -1.98 -12.47
CA GLY A 59 15.89 -1.96 -12.45
C GLY A 59 15.25 -3.28 -12.00
N TRP A 60 16.00 -4.29 -11.59
CA TRP A 60 15.49 -5.53 -11.01
C TRP A 60 15.50 -5.46 -9.50
N VAL A 61 14.41 -5.90 -8.89
CA VAL A 61 14.26 -5.90 -7.42
C VAL A 61 13.64 -7.23 -7.00
N GLU A 62 14.29 -7.92 -6.08
CA GLU A 62 13.86 -9.23 -5.59
C GLU A 62 13.95 -9.30 -4.07
N HIS A 63 13.13 -10.20 -3.49
CA HIS A 63 13.20 -10.61 -2.09
C HIS A 63 13.35 -12.11 -2.00
N ASP A 64 14.09 -12.58 -1.00
CA ASP A 64 14.09 -13.98 -0.63
C ASP A 64 12.77 -14.37 0.03
N ALA A 65 12.06 -15.33 -0.57
CA ALA A 65 10.76 -15.78 -0.06
C ALA A 65 10.86 -16.50 1.29
N GLY A 66 11.99 -17.16 1.54
CA GLY A 66 12.30 -17.81 2.81
C GLY A 66 12.52 -16.78 3.92
N GLU A 67 13.26 -15.69 3.65
CA GLU A 67 13.44 -14.58 4.60
C GLU A 67 12.11 -13.93 4.95
N ILE A 68 11.22 -13.69 3.96
CA ILE A 68 9.87 -13.16 4.21
C ILE A 68 9.09 -14.06 5.17
N TRP A 69 9.09 -15.37 4.92
CA TRP A 69 8.40 -16.33 5.78
C TRP A 69 8.98 -16.37 7.19
N GLN A 70 10.31 -16.50 7.31
CA GLN A 70 10.98 -16.57 8.62
C GLN A 70 10.76 -15.27 9.43
N ALA A 71 10.84 -14.12 8.80
CA ALA A 71 10.57 -12.84 9.45
C ALA A 71 9.11 -12.76 9.94
N ALA A 72 8.13 -13.19 9.14
CA ALA A 72 6.73 -13.19 9.53
C ALA A 72 6.47 -14.08 10.74
N LEU A 73 6.99 -15.32 10.72
CA LEU A 73 6.86 -16.25 11.84
C LEU A 73 7.55 -15.75 13.12
N ALA A 74 8.76 -15.22 12.99
CA ALA A 74 9.52 -14.67 14.10
C ALA A 74 8.81 -13.46 14.73
N CYS A 75 8.26 -12.55 13.92
CA CYS A 75 7.46 -11.42 14.41
C CYS A 75 6.20 -11.88 15.14
N CYS A 76 5.47 -12.86 14.61
CA CYS A 76 4.29 -13.43 15.27
C CYS A 76 4.66 -14.01 16.65
N ARG A 77 5.71 -14.82 16.71
CA ARG A 77 6.18 -15.41 17.98
C ARG A 77 6.65 -14.36 18.99
N ALA A 78 7.29 -13.31 18.52
CA ALA A 78 7.78 -12.23 19.39
C ALA A 78 6.63 -11.49 20.08
N VAL A 79 5.56 -11.15 19.37
CA VAL A 79 4.42 -10.41 19.93
C VAL A 79 3.48 -11.29 20.76
N LEU A 80 3.55 -12.61 20.60
CA LEU A 80 2.78 -13.58 21.39
C LEU A 80 3.49 -14.01 22.68
N LYS A 81 4.68 -13.48 23.00
CA LYS A 81 5.33 -13.79 24.28
C LYS A 81 4.42 -13.42 25.45
N GLY A 82 4.08 -14.39 26.29
CA GLY A 82 3.19 -14.22 27.44
C GLY A 82 1.69 -14.26 27.09
N VAL A 83 1.32 -14.50 25.83
CA VAL A 83 -0.05 -14.70 25.39
C VAL A 83 -0.16 -16.08 24.76
N GLU A 84 -1.19 -16.84 25.14
CA GLU A 84 -1.41 -18.14 24.54
C GLU A 84 -2.09 -17.98 23.17
N ALA A 85 -1.61 -18.70 22.16
CA ALA A 85 -2.15 -18.62 20.81
C ALA A 85 -3.64 -18.97 20.72
N ARG A 86 -4.15 -19.83 21.63
CA ARG A 86 -5.58 -20.15 21.73
C ARG A 86 -6.46 -18.96 22.11
N ASP A 87 -5.90 -17.91 22.72
CA ASP A 87 -6.63 -16.70 23.11
C ASP A 87 -6.68 -15.67 21.96
N VAL A 88 -6.00 -15.94 20.84
CA VAL A 88 -6.07 -15.13 19.61
C VAL A 88 -7.32 -15.53 18.83
N ALA A 89 -8.23 -14.59 18.64
CA ALA A 89 -9.49 -14.79 17.93
C ALA A 89 -9.29 -14.97 16.42
N GLY A 90 -8.28 -14.31 15.86
CA GLY A 90 -7.97 -14.41 14.45
C GLY A 90 -6.71 -13.67 14.04
N ILE A 91 -6.14 -14.10 12.91
CA ILE A 91 -5.02 -13.46 12.24
C ILE A 91 -5.55 -12.64 11.07
N GLY A 92 -5.06 -11.38 10.96
CA GLY A 92 -5.17 -10.55 9.78
C GLY A 92 -3.83 -10.45 9.08
N ILE A 93 -3.81 -10.65 7.76
CA ILE A 93 -2.62 -10.51 6.92
C ILE A 93 -2.79 -9.32 6.00
N THR A 94 -1.79 -8.47 5.98
CA THR A 94 -1.66 -7.42 4.97
C THR A 94 -0.25 -7.44 4.39
N ASN A 95 -0.12 -7.05 3.13
CA ASN A 95 1.13 -7.26 2.40
C ASN A 95 1.37 -6.20 1.33
N GLN A 96 2.66 -6.00 0.98
CA GLN A 96 3.04 -5.36 -0.26
C GLN A 96 2.38 -6.09 -1.43
N ARG A 97 1.68 -5.33 -2.29
CA ARG A 97 0.91 -5.91 -3.40
C ARG A 97 1.82 -6.22 -4.59
N GLU A 98 1.30 -6.94 -5.56
CA GLU A 98 1.89 -7.25 -6.88
C GLU A 98 3.22 -8.01 -6.84
N THR A 99 3.92 -8.08 -5.72
CA THR A 99 5.13 -8.89 -5.55
C THR A 99 4.79 -10.35 -5.80
N SER A 100 5.50 -10.99 -6.71
CA SER A 100 5.10 -12.25 -7.35
C SER A 100 6.13 -13.32 -7.13
N LEU A 101 5.70 -14.52 -6.74
CA LEU A 101 6.57 -15.69 -6.61
C LEU A 101 5.87 -16.96 -7.07
N ILE A 102 6.70 -18.00 -7.31
CA ILE A 102 6.28 -19.36 -7.62
C ILE A 102 6.97 -20.34 -6.70
N TRP A 103 6.26 -21.40 -6.33
CA TRP A 103 6.80 -22.49 -5.51
C TRP A 103 6.29 -23.84 -5.95
N ASP A 104 6.99 -24.89 -5.56
CA ASP A 104 6.60 -26.28 -5.78
C ASP A 104 5.59 -26.69 -4.71
N ARG A 105 4.38 -27.13 -5.10
CA ARG A 105 3.32 -27.51 -4.13
C ARG A 105 3.66 -28.74 -3.31
N LYS A 106 4.47 -29.67 -3.85
CA LYS A 106 4.83 -30.91 -3.14
C LYS A 106 5.82 -30.65 -2.01
N THR A 107 6.77 -29.78 -2.26
CA THR A 107 7.86 -29.51 -1.31
C THR A 107 7.66 -28.24 -0.51
N GLY A 108 6.84 -27.31 -0.99
CA GLY A 108 6.71 -25.94 -0.45
C GLY A 108 7.91 -25.04 -0.77
N ALA A 109 8.90 -25.53 -1.55
CA ALA A 109 10.11 -24.78 -1.83
C ALA A 109 9.88 -23.68 -2.86
N PRO A 110 10.32 -22.41 -2.60
CA PRO A 110 10.35 -21.37 -3.62
C PRO A 110 11.21 -21.79 -4.80
N LEU A 111 10.75 -21.51 -6.02
CA LEU A 111 11.48 -21.87 -7.26
C LEU A 111 12.29 -20.69 -7.81
N HIS A 112 12.09 -19.50 -7.24
CA HIS A 112 12.82 -18.27 -7.53
C HIS A 112 12.58 -17.28 -6.39
N ASN A 113 13.43 -16.25 -6.27
CA ASN A 113 13.13 -15.10 -5.41
C ASN A 113 11.81 -14.44 -5.80
N ALA A 114 11.12 -13.82 -4.86
CA ALA A 114 9.94 -13.04 -5.13
C ALA A 114 10.31 -11.77 -5.93
N ILE A 115 9.72 -11.58 -7.11
CA ILE A 115 9.93 -10.38 -7.94
C ILE A 115 9.05 -9.26 -7.38
N VAL A 116 9.71 -8.20 -6.88
CA VAL A 116 9.05 -7.09 -6.15
C VAL A 116 8.23 -6.22 -7.09
N TRP A 117 7.22 -5.56 -6.57
CA TRP A 117 6.34 -4.64 -7.32
C TRP A 117 7.11 -3.49 -8.02
N GLN A 118 8.26 -3.08 -7.48
CA GLN A 118 9.13 -2.03 -8.05
C GLN A 118 9.93 -2.50 -9.27
N ASP A 119 10.01 -3.81 -9.51
CA ASP A 119 10.83 -4.41 -10.55
C ASP A 119 10.38 -3.99 -11.95
N ARG A 120 11.34 -3.65 -12.81
CA ARG A 120 11.09 -3.11 -14.17
C ARG A 120 11.40 -4.11 -15.29
N ARG A 121 11.78 -5.38 -14.99
CA ARG A 121 12.13 -6.38 -16.03
C ARG A 121 11.02 -6.62 -17.05
N GLY A 122 9.76 -6.43 -16.69
CA GLY A 122 8.59 -6.52 -17.58
C GLY A 122 8.38 -5.32 -18.51
N ALA A 123 9.18 -4.25 -18.43
CA ALA A 123 8.92 -2.99 -19.14
C ALA A 123 8.89 -3.15 -20.66
N ALA A 124 9.84 -3.88 -21.25
CA ALA A 124 9.88 -4.15 -22.70
C ALA A 124 8.64 -4.93 -23.17
N ARG A 125 8.17 -5.89 -22.36
CA ARG A 125 6.95 -6.66 -22.63
C ARG A 125 5.72 -5.75 -22.61
N CYS A 126 5.58 -4.88 -21.62
CA CYS A 126 4.50 -3.89 -21.56
C CYS A 126 4.51 -2.97 -22.78
N ALA A 127 5.68 -2.47 -23.19
CA ALA A 127 5.82 -1.63 -24.37
C ALA A 127 5.38 -2.35 -25.66
N ALA A 128 5.78 -3.62 -25.82
CA ALA A 128 5.38 -4.45 -26.97
C ALA A 128 3.85 -4.67 -27.01
N LEU A 129 3.21 -4.91 -25.85
CA LEU A 129 1.76 -5.09 -25.77
C LEU A 129 1.02 -3.76 -26.05
N LYS A 130 1.56 -2.61 -25.59
CA LYS A 130 1.02 -1.28 -25.91
C LYS A 130 1.06 -1.00 -27.41
N LYS A 131 2.19 -1.29 -28.08
CA LYS A 131 2.32 -1.15 -29.55
C LYS A 131 1.28 -1.99 -30.31
N ARG A 132 0.85 -3.12 -29.74
CA ARG A 132 -0.22 -3.98 -30.30
C ARG A 132 -1.64 -3.48 -29.97
N GLY A 133 -1.81 -2.34 -29.29
CA GLY A 133 -3.11 -1.76 -28.94
C GLY A 133 -3.88 -2.48 -27.85
N LEU A 134 -3.23 -3.36 -27.05
CA LEU A 134 -3.92 -4.24 -26.09
C LEU A 134 -4.25 -3.55 -24.77
N GLU A 135 -3.70 -2.37 -24.49
CA GLU A 135 -3.88 -1.69 -23.19
C GLU A 135 -5.35 -1.40 -22.88
N SER A 136 -6.12 -0.93 -23.87
CA SER A 136 -7.55 -0.60 -23.68
C SER A 136 -8.39 -1.81 -23.27
N GLY A 137 -8.11 -2.98 -23.86
CA GLY A 137 -8.77 -4.23 -23.53
C GLY A 137 -8.44 -4.72 -22.13
N ILE A 138 -7.16 -4.70 -21.76
CA ILE A 138 -6.67 -5.06 -20.41
C ILE A 138 -7.31 -4.12 -19.37
N ARG A 139 -7.27 -2.82 -19.61
CA ARG A 139 -7.82 -1.81 -18.72
C ARG A 139 -9.33 -1.97 -18.46
N ARG A 140 -10.12 -2.30 -19.50
CA ARG A 140 -11.57 -2.55 -19.34
C ARG A 140 -11.87 -3.72 -18.42
N LYS A 141 -11.00 -4.74 -18.38
CA LYS A 141 -11.17 -5.94 -17.57
C LYS A 141 -10.64 -5.76 -16.17
N THR A 142 -9.45 -5.20 -16.05
CA THR A 142 -8.70 -5.17 -14.79
C THR A 142 -8.75 -3.81 -14.06
N GLY A 143 -9.10 -2.73 -14.78
CA GLY A 143 -8.98 -1.37 -14.26
C GLY A 143 -7.54 -0.86 -14.19
N LEU A 144 -6.55 -1.64 -14.65
CA LEU A 144 -5.12 -1.35 -14.55
C LEU A 144 -4.55 -0.87 -15.89
N LEU A 145 -3.53 -0.02 -15.81
CA LEU A 145 -2.69 0.31 -16.96
C LEU A 145 -1.75 -0.85 -17.29
N LEU A 146 -1.21 -0.87 -18.48
CA LEU A 146 -0.22 -1.87 -18.88
C LEU A 146 1.18 -1.42 -18.40
N ASP A 147 1.53 -1.82 -17.19
CA ASP A 147 2.81 -1.46 -16.54
C ASP A 147 3.44 -2.70 -15.86
N PRO A 148 4.77 -2.84 -15.82
CA PRO A 148 5.46 -3.93 -15.14
C PRO A 148 5.27 -3.93 -13.61
N TYR A 149 4.67 -2.90 -13.06
CA TYR A 149 4.22 -2.82 -11.68
C TYR A 149 3.39 -4.04 -11.27
N PHE A 150 2.47 -4.50 -12.15
CA PHE A 150 1.51 -5.56 -11.88
C PHE A 150 2.09 -6.97 -12.07
N SER A 151 1.48 -7.99 -11.45
CA SER A 151 2.05 -9.34 -11.35
C SER A 151 2.17 -10.08 -12.69
N ALA A 152 1.27 -9.84 -13.67
CA ALA A 152 1.17 -10.66 -14.88
C ALA A 152 2.48 -10.80 -15.66
N THR A 153 3.22 -9.69 -15.88
CA THR A 153 4.49 -9.72 -16.63
C THR A 153 5.62 -10.36 -15.81
N LYS A 154 5.58 -10.27 -14.48
CA LYS A 154 6.52 -10.94 -13.59
C LYS A 154 6.32 -12.46 -13.65
N LEU A 155 5.05 -12.90 -13.58
CA LEU A 155 4.72 -14.32 -13.68
C LEU A 155 5.05 -14.88 -15.08
N GLU A 156 4.72 -14.14 -16.17
CA GLU A 156 5.15 -14.52 -17.53
C GLU A 156 6.68 -14.70 -17.61
N TRP A 157 7.43 -13.77 -16.98
CA TRP A 157 8.90 -13.87 -16.96
C TRP A 157 9.37 -15.09 -16.16
N LEU A 158 8.81 -15.35 -14.98
CA LEU A 158 9.15 -16.53 -14.16
C LEU A 158 8.92 -17.82 -14.94
N LEU A 159 7.78 -17.96 -15.61
CA LEU A 159 7.44 -19.15 -16.39
C LEU A 159 8.39 -19.38 -17.57
N LYS A 160 8.96 -18.32 -18.15
CA LYS A 160 9.90 -18.41 -19.28
C LYS A 160 11.35 -18.65 -18.86
N ASN A 161 11.77 -18.15 -17.71
CA ASN A 161 13.19 -18.07 -17.36
C ASN A 161 13.60 -19.03 -16.24
N VAL A 162 12.67 -19.47 -15.38
CA VAL A 162 12.98 -20.46 -14.35
C VAL A 162 13.06 -21.84 -14.98
N LYS A 163 14.21 -22.50 -14.80
CA LYS A 163 14.46 -23.85 -15.34
C LYS A 163 13.77 -24.91 -14.49
N GLY A 164 13.46 -26.04 -15.09
CA GLY A 164 12.98 -27.23 -14.38
C GLY A 164 11.52 -27.15 -13.91
N LEU A 165 10.69 -26.27 -14.48
CA LEU A 165 9.26 -26.18 -14.14
C LEU A 165 8.43 -27.30 -14.79
N LYS A 166 8.90 -27.88 -15.91
CA LYS A 166 8.18 -28.94 -16.63
C LYS A 166 7.98 -30.17 -15.73
N GLY A 167 6.74 -30.62 -15.60
CA GLY A 167 6.39 -31.79 -14.77
C GLY A 167 6.28 -31.51 -13.28
N ARG A 168 6.50 -30.26 -12.81
CA ARG A 168 6.26 -29.86 -11.44
C ARG A 168 4.83 -29.35 -11.25
N ASP A 169 4.29 -29.57 -10.07
CA ASP A 169 3.04 -28.94 -9.61
C ASP A 169 3.38 -27.57 -8.99
N VAL A 170 3.35 -26.53 -9.82
CA VAL A 170 3.78 -25.19 -9.46
C VAL A 170 2.59 -24.34 -9.02
N ALA A 171 2.72 -23.72 -7.85
CA ALA A 171 1.82 -22.66 -7.38
C ALA A 171 2.39 -21.27 -7.68
N PHE A 172 1.50 -20.32 -7.94
CA PHE A 172 1.78 -18.89 -7.98
C PHE A 172 1.08 -18.19 -6.84
N GLY A 173 1.66 -17.14 -6.31
CA GLY A 173 1.00 -16.25 -5.37
C GLY A 173 1.64 -14.88 -5.30
N THR A 174 0.88 -13.95 -4.76
CA THR A 174 1.37 -12.74 -4.12
C THR A 174 1.77 -13.09 -2.67
N ILE A 175 2.30 -12.14 -1.94
CA ILE A 175 2.90 -12.43 -0.62
C ILE A 175 1.85 -12.95 0.40
N ASP A 176 0.61 -12.50 0.33
CA ASP A 176 -0.49 -13.05 1.11
C ASP A 176 -0.66 -14.56 0.91
N SER A 177 -0.71 -15.01 -0.36
CA SER A 177 -0.83 -16.43 -0.69
C SER A 177 0.37 -17.24 -0.15
N TRP A 178 1.57 -16.67 -0.22
CA TRP A 178 2.78 -17.30 0.32
C TRP A 178 2.73 -17.44 1.85
N LEU A 179 2.28 -16.41 2.55
CA LEU A 179 2.12 -16.45 4.00
C LEU A 179 1.02 -17.43 4.42
N ILE A 180 -0.14 -17.42 3.76
CA ILE A 180 -1.23 -18.37 4.00
C ILE A 180 -0.74 -19.81 3.79
N TRP A 181 -0.07 -20.07 2.66
CA TRP A 181 0.49 -21.40 2.34
C TRP A 181 1.40 -21.91 3.47
N ASN A 182 2.32 -21.08 3.93
CA ASN A 182 3.27 -21.48 4.97
C ASN A 182 2.60 -21.60 6.36
N LEU A 183 1.73 -20.66 6.73
CA LEU A 183 0.99 -20.72 8.00
C LEU A 183 0.09 -21.96 8.11
N THR A 184 -0.49 -22.38 6.99
CA THR A 184 -1.36 -23.58 6.93
C THR A 184 -0.59 -24.85 6.56
N ARG A 185 0.73 -24.77 6.38
CA ARG A 185 1.59 -25.88 5.91
C ARG A 185 1.08 -26.55 4.63
N GLY A 186 0.71 -25.73 3.66
CA GLY A 186 0.30 -26.18 2.34
C GLY A 186 -1.18 -26.59 2.21
N GLN A 187 -1.97 -26.49 3.26
CA GLN A 187 -3.40 -26.87 3.22
C GLN A 187 -4.26 -25.87 2.46
N VAL A 188 -3.89 -24.59 2.43
CA VAL A 188 -4.67 -23.55 1.77
C VAL A 188 -3.79 -22.77 0.79
N HIS A 189 -4.23 -22.73 -0.47
CA HIS A 189 -3.66 -21.91 -1.53
C HIS A 189 -4.72 -20.88 -1.95
N ALA A 190 -4.75 -19.74 -1.28
CA ALA A 190 -5.74 -18.69 -1.47
C ALA A 190 -5.10 -17.30 -1.50
N THR A 191 -5.81 -16.36 -2.10
CA THR A 191 -5.56 -14.92 -2.06
C THR A 191 -6.88 -14.19 -1.81
N ASP A 192 -6.82 -12.90 -1.52
CA ASP A 192 -8.03 -12.10 -1.42
C ASP A 192 -8.30 -11.29 -2.70
N VAL A 193 -9.53 -10.77 -2.80
CA VAL A 193 -9.97 -9.96 -3.95
C VAL A 193 -9.11 -8.70 -4.18
N THR A 194 -8.55 -8.13 -3.11
CA THR A 194 -7.75 -6.90 -3.22
C THR A 194 -6.38 -7.20 -3.84
N ASN A 195 -5.70 -8.26 -3.43
CA ASN A 195 -4.45 -8.73 -4.04
C ASN A 195 -4.70 -9.27 -5.46
N ALA A 196 -5.73 -10.09 -5.67
CA ALA A 196 -6.08 -10.60 -7.00
C ALA A 196 -6.30 -9.45 -8.00
N SER A 197 -6.97 -8.37 -7.61
CA SER A 197 -7.23 -7.21 -8.46
C SER A 197 -5.97 -6.47 -8.91
N ARG A 198 -4.82 -6.71 -8.28
CA ARG A 198 -3.53 -6.10 -8.63
C ARG A 198 -2.66 -6.95 -9.53
N THR A 199 -3.10 -8.14 -9.88
CA THR A 199 -2.30 -9.09 -10.68
C THR A 199 -2.29 -8.77 -12.17
N MET A 200 -3.24 -7.99 -12.69
CA MET A 200 -3.53 -7.80 -14.12
C MET A 200 -3.98 -9.11 -14.82
N LEU A 201 -4.39 -10.11 -14.03
CA LEU A 201 -4.93 -11.40 -14.50
C LEU A 201 -6.39 -11.59 -14.10
N TRP A 202 -6.86 -10.82 -13.13
CA TRP A 202 -8.19 -10.91 -12.54
C TRP A 202 -9.14 -9.85 -13.11
N ASN A 203 -10.35 -10.24 -13.44
CA ASN A 203 -11.35 -9.35 -14.03
C ASN A 203 -12.23 -8.72 -12.94
N LEU A 204 -12.15 -7.40 -12.80
CA LEU A 204 -12.91 -6.65 -11.77
C LEU A 204 -14.42 -6.84 -11.87
N LYS A 205 -14.97 -7.05 -13.08
CA LYS A 205 -16.42 -7.14 -13.30
C LYS A 205 -16.96 -8.52 -13.02
N THR A 206 -16.29 -9.57 -13.52
CA THR A 206 -16.69 -10.95 -13.32
C THR A 206 -16.26 -11.50 -11.96
N ARG A 207 -15.26 -10.83 -11.32
CA ARG A 207 -14.64 -11.23 -10.05
C ARG A 207 -14.03 -12.62 -10.13
N ASP A 208 -13.38 -12.93 -11.23
CA ASP A 208 -12.66 -14.19 -11.46
C ASP A 208 -11.41 -13.96 -12.32
N TRP A 209 -10.53 -14.96 -12.36
CA TRP A 209 -9.39 -15.01 -13.25
C TRP A 209 -9.84 -14.99 -14.72
N ASP A 210 -9.35 -14.03 -15.50
CA ASP A 210 -9.80 -13.83 -16.89
C ASP A 210 -9.05 -14.77 -17.86
N ALA A 211 -9.77 -15.71 -18.46
CA ALA A 211 -9.19 -16.71 -19.35
C ALA A 211 -8.40 -16.10 -20.51
N SER A 212 -8.82 -14.95 -21.06
CA SER A 212 -8.10 -14.30 -22.15
C SER A 212 -6.81 -13.62 -21.69
N LEU A 213 -6.78 -13.09 -20.45
CA LEU A 213 -5.55 -12.54 -19.85
C LEU A 213 -4.59 -13.68 -19.51
N LEU A 214 -5.08 -14.78 -18.95
CA LEU A 214 -4.28 -15.96 -18.70
C LEU A 214 -3.62 -16.48 -19.98
N LYS A 215 -4.39 -16.58 -21.09
CA LYS A 215 -3.87 -16.96 -22.40
C LYS A 215 -2.82 -15.96 -22.91
N LEU A 216 -3.07 -14.65 -22.76
CA LEU A 216 -2.15 -13.59 -23.21
C LEU A 216 -0.77 -13.66 -22.56
N PHE A 217 -0.72 -13.96 -21.25
CA PHE A 217 0.50 -14.05 -20.45
C PHE A 217 1.01 -15.48 -20.31
N GLY A 218 0.35 -16.48 -20.90
CA GLY A 218 0.75 -17.89 -20.85
C GLY A 218 0.68 -18.51 -19.46
N VAL A 219 -0.29 -18.07 -18.63
CA VAL A 219 -0.44 -18.51 -17.24
C VAL A 219 -1.46 -19.65 -17.14
N PRO A 220 -1.07 -20.87 -16.71
CA PRO A 220 -2.01 -21.94 -16.44
C PRO A 220 -2.94 -21.61 -15.26
N ARG A 221 -4.27 -21.82 -15.43
CA ARG A 221 -5.27 -21.55 -14.37
C ARG A 221 -4.98 -22.36 -13.09
N ALA A 222 -4.46 -23.57 -13.23
CA ALA A 222 -4.16 -24.47 -12.11
C ALA A 222 -3.06 -23.93 -11.15
N MET A 223 -2.23 -23.01 -11.62
CA MET A 223 -1.19 -22.37 -10.78
C MET A 223 -1.75 -21.30 -9.83
N LEU A 224 -2.95 -20.76 -10.12
CA LEU A 224 -3.48 -19.61 -9.44
C LEU A 224 -4.21 -19.99 -8.17
N PRO A 225 -4.14 -19.17 -7.11
CA PRO A 225 -4.85 -19.40 -5.85
C PRO A 225 -6.37 -19.22 -6.00
N ASP A 226 -7.12 -19.77 -5.05
CA ASP A 226 -8.52 -19.44 -4.87
C ASP A 226 -8.66 -18.00 -4.41
N VAL A 227 -9.58 -17.25 -5.03
CA VAL A 227 -9.83 -15.86 -4.65
C VAL A 227 -10.99 -15.81 -3.65
N ARG A 228 -10.73 -15.26 -2.46
CA ARG A 228 -11.72 -15.13 -1.38
C ARG A 228 -11.98 -13.65 -1.06
N GLU A 229 -13.09 -13.38 -0.38
CA GLU A 229 -13.32 -12.03 0.17
C GLU A 229 -12.30 -11.73 1.26
N SER A 230 -11.91 -10.45 1.39
CA SER A 230 -10.87 -10.00 2.34
C SER A 230 -11.18 -10.32 3.80
N CYS A 231 -12.48 -10.41 4.16
CA CYS A 231 -12.96 -10.93 5.44
C CYS A 231 -13.59 -12.29 5.17
N GLY A 232 -12.92 -13.37 5.54
CA GLY A 232 -13.34 -14.74 5.25
C GLY A 232 -12.41 -15.77 5.86
N ASP A 233 -12.70 -17.04 5.60
CA ASP A 233 -11.90 -18.17 6.05
C ASP A 233 -10.72 -18.42 5.09
N PHE A 234 -9.50 -18.28 5.58
CA PHE A 234 -8.27 -18.63 4.89
C PHE A 234 -7.53 -19.80 5.57
N GLY A 235 -8.25 -20.62 6.36
CA GLY A 235 -7.73 -21.73 7.12
C GLY A 235 -7.20 -21.30 8.49
N ALA A 236 -6.45 -22.19 9.14
CA ALA A 236 -5.84 -21.94 10.43
C ALA A 236 -4.34 -22.27 10.42
N THR A 237 -3.60 -21.65 11.31
CA THR A 237 -2.17 -21.95 11.46
C THR A 237 -1.97 -23.38 11.94
N ALA A 238 -0.92 -24.03 11.43
CA ALA A 238 -0.51 -25.32 11.98
C ALA A 238 -0.07 -25.14 13.46
N PRO A 239 -0.51 -26.02 14.38
CA PRO A 239 -0.27 -25.87 15.84
C PRO A 239 1.19 -25.68 16.20
N LEU A 240 2.11 -26.36 15.52
CA LEU A 240 3.57 -26.29 15.75
C LEU A 240 4.16 -24.89 15.51
N LEU A 241 3.48 -24.02 14.78
CA LEU A 241 4.01 -22.70 14.44
C LEU A 241 3.86 -21.72 15.61
N LEU A 242 2.69 -21.70 16.27
CA LEU A 242 2.34 -20.73 17.31
C LEU A 242 1.90 -21.36 18.63
N GLY A 243 1.86 -22.70 18.72
CA GLY A 243 1.44 -23.44 19.93
C GLY A 243 -0.03 -23.89 19.92
N ALA A 244 -0.86 -23.28 19.07
CA ALA A 244 -2.26 -23.70 18.84
C ALA A 244 -2.70 -23.29 17.43
N PRO A 245 -3.80 -23.90 16.87
CA PRO A 245 -4.40 -23.41 15.64
C PRO A 245 -5.03 -22.02 15.86
N VAL A 246 -4.63 -21.04 15.05
CA VAL A 246 -5.24 -19.71 15.05
C VAL A 246 -5.87 -19.48 13.68
N PRO A 247 -7.16 -19.14 13.57
CA PRO A 247 -7.81 -18.95 12.29
C PRO A 247 -7.31 -17.70 11.57
N ILE A 248 -7.09 -17.77 10.27
CA ILE A 248 -6.74 -16.65 9.39
C ILE A 248 -8.04 -16.13 8.79
N LEU A 249 -8.49 -14.94 9.24
CA LEU A 249 -9.85 -14.45 8.95
C LEU A 249 -9.89 -13.11 8.22
N GLY A 250 -8.72 -12.46 8.05
CA GLY A 250 -8.61 -11.21 7.32
C GLY A 250 -7.39 -11.20 6.43
N VAL A 251 -7.56 -10.87 5.14
CA VAL A 251 -6.45 -10.72 4.19
C VAL A 251 -6.73 -9.52 3.30
N ALA A 252 -5.77 -8.61 3.16
CA ALA A 252 -5.89 -7.50 2.22
C ALA A 252 -4.52 -6.95 1.82
N GLY A 253 -4.42 -6.44 0.59
CA GLY A 253 -3.27 -5.63 0.20
C GLY A 253 -3.12 -4.38 1.09
N ASP A 254 -1.90 -3.91 1.27
CA ASP A 254 -1.53 -2.85 2.22
C ASP A 254 -2.38 -1.58 2.10
N GLN A 255 -2.65 -1.11 0.89
CA GLN A 255 -3.41 0.11 0.67
C GLN A 255 -4.91 -0.07 0.95
N GLN A 256 -5.45 -1.26 0.68
CA GLN A 256 -6.84 -1.61 0.98
C GLN A 256 -7.01 -1.87 2.48
N ALA A 257 -6.05 -2.52 3.13
CA ALA A 257 -6.03 -2.67 4.59
C ALA A 257 -5.96 -1.30 5.27
N ALA A 258 -5.09 -0.39 4.83
CA ALA A 258 -5.03 0.98 5.36
C ALA A 258 -6.35 1.74 5.17
N SER A 259 -7.03 1.57 4.02
CA SER A 259 -8.37 2.14 3.80
C SER A 259 -9.40 1.61 4.79
N PHE A 260 -9.32 0.31 5.10
CA PHE A 260 -10.19 -0.34 6.09
C PHE A 260 -9.88 0.15 7.51
N GLY A 261 -8.60 0.26 7.88
CA GLY A 261 -8.13 0.80 9.17
C GLY A 261 -8.48 2.27 9.38
N GLN A 262 -8.55 3.03 8.28
CA GLN A 262 -9.04 4.42 8.28
C GLN A 262 -10.57 4.53 8.28
N ALA A 263 -11.29 3.42 8.35
CA ALA A 263 -12.76 3.39 8.26
C ALA A 263 -13.29 4.15 7.02
N CYS A 264 -12.67 3.96 5.85
CA CYS A 264 -13.09 4.54 4.59
C CYS A 264 -14.14 3.63 3.91
N PHE A 265 -15.34 3.54 4.48
CA PHE A 265 -16.37 2.58 4.09
C PHE A 265 -17.42 3.12 3.13
N ALA A 266 -17.56 4.45 3.04
CA ALA A 266 -18.57 5.08 2.20
C ALA A 266 -17.98 5.64 0.89
N PRO A 267 -18.76 5.69 -0.20
CA PRO A 267 -18.35 6.37 -1.43
C PRO A 267 -17.91 7.81 -1.14
N GLY A 268 -16.77 8.21 -1.70
CA GLY A 268 -16.16 9.52 -1.48
C GLY A 268 -15.24 9.60 -0.27
N ASP A 269 -15.17 8.57 0.59
CA ASP A 269 -14.11 8.49 1.60
C ASP A 269 -12.77 8.30 0.91
N VAL A 270 -11.79 9.09 1.32
CA VAL A 270 -10.46 9.10 0.73
C VAL A 270 -9.39 8.99 1.79
N LYS A 271 -8.42 8.11 1.57
CA LYS A 271 -7.23 8.00 2.40
C LYS A 271 -5.97 8.23 1.58
N SER A 272 -4.91 8.64 2.24
CA SER A 272 -3.59 8.75 1.62
C SER A 272 -2.50 8.37 2.63
N THR A 273 -1.68 7.39 2.27
CA THR A 273 -0.54 6.92 3.07
C THR A 273 0.73 7.56 2.57
N TYR A 274 1.45 8.28 3.43
CA TYR A 274 2.69 8.99 3.12
C TYR A 274 3.90 8.27 3.74
N GLY A 275 4.38 7.26 3.02
CA GLY A 275 5.64 6.55 3.28
C GLY A 275 6.77 7.06 2.40
N THR A 276 7.64 6.17 1.90
CA THR A 276 8.68 6.47 0.88
C THR A 276 8.03 7.11 -0.36
N GLY A 277 6.96 6.49 -0.88
CA GLY A 277 6.02 7.09 -1.81
C GLY A 277 4.71 7.47 -1.13
N CYS A 278 3.73 7.90 -1.92
CA CYS A 278 2.38 8.15 -1.42
C CYS A 278 1.35 7.41 -2.27
N PHE A 279 0.36 6.82 -1.60
CA PHE A 279 -0.71 6.08 -2.23
C PHE A 279 -2.05 6.60 -1.74
N ALA A 280 -2.77 7.29 -2.64
CA ALA A 280 -4.11 7.78 -2.37
C ALA A 280 -5.17 6.85 -2.97
N LEU A 281 -6.25 6.64 -2.21
CA LEU A 281 -7.32 5.72 -2.56
C LEU A 281 -8.67 6.32 -2.17
N VAL A 282 -9.60 6.38 -3.13
CA VAL A 282 -10.97 6.83 -2.90
C VAL A 282 -11.95 5.69 -3.10
N ASN A 283 -12.81 5.46 -2.12
CA ASN A 283 -13.86 4.46 -2.19
C ASN A 283 -14.96 4.89 -3.20
N THR A 284 -15.32 4.01 -4.14
CA THR A 284 -16.37 4.23 -5.14
C THR A 284 -17.64 3.42 -4.86
N GLY A 285 -17.69 2.74 -3.70
CA GLY A 285 -18.79 1.86 -3.33
C GLY A 285 -18.85 0.63 -4.23
N LYS A 286 -20.06 0.23 -4.62
CA LYS A 286 -20.31 -0.95 -5.47
C LYS A 286 -20.10 -0.69 -6.96
N THR A 287 -19.80 0.53 -7.37
CA THR A 287 -19.58 0.90 -8.76
C THR A 287 -18.13 0.58 -9.16
N VAL A 288 -17.96 -0.29 -10.15
CA VAL A 288 -16.64 -0.55 -10.77
C VAL A 288 -16.21 0.71 -11.52
N PRO A 289 -15.18 1.42 -11.07
CA PRO A 289 -14.82 2.69 -11.68
C PRO A 289 -14.04 2.48 -12.99
N THR A 290 -14.20 3.44 -13.90
CA THR A 290 -13.36 3.56 -15.09
C THR A 290 -12.71 4.92 -15.09
N SER A 291 -11.40 4.99 -14.88
CA SER A 291 -10.69 6.25 -14.88
C SER A 291 -10.38 6.74 -16.29
N LYS A 292 -10.69 7.98 -16.62
CA LYS A 292 -10.22 8.68 -17.82
C LYS A 292 -8.92 9.48 -17.55
N ASN A 293 -8.53 9.59 -16.29
CA ASN A 293 -7.39 10.37 -15.83
C ASN A 293 -6.18 9.49 -15.44
N ARG A 294 -6.07 8.30 -16.05
CA ARG A 294 -4.95 7.37 -15.86
C ARG A 294 -4.77 6.91 -14.40
N LEU A 295 -5.82 6.92 -13.60
CA LEU A 295 -5.85 6.31 -12.29
C LEU A 295 -6.19 4.81 -12.41
N LEU A 296 -5.92 4.06 -11.36
CA LEU A 296 -6.10 2.62 -11.31
C LEU A 296 -7.42 2.30 -10.61
N ALA A 297 -8.18 1.32 -11.13
CA ALA A 297 -9.29 0.74 -10.40
C ALA A 297 -8.83 -0.50 -9.63
N THR A 298 -9.37 -0.72 -8.44
CA THR A 298 -9.02 -1.85 -7.59
C THR A 298 -10.23 -2.32 -6.78
N ALA A 299 -10.23 -3.59 -6.38
CA ALA A 299 -11.23 -4.11 -5.46
C ALA A 299 -10.94 -3.66 -4.02
N LEU A 300 -11.99 -3.47 -3.26
CA LEU A 300 -11.98 -3.36 -1.80
C LEU A 300 -12.71 -4.56 -1.19
N ALA A 301 -12.56 -4.73 0.12
CA ALA A 301 -13.35 -5.68 0.90
C ALA A 301 -14.87 -5.46 0.71
N ARG A 302 -15.66 -6.53 0.91
CA ARG A 302 -17.12 -6.46 0.90
C ARG A 302 -17.73 -6.01 -0.42
N LYS A 303 -17.16 -6.47 -1.54
CA LYS A 303 -17.63 -6.18 -2.90
C LYS A 303 -17.72 -4.71 -3.22
N GLN A 304 -16.82 -3.91 -2.64
CA GLN A 304 -16.63 -2.51 -2.99
C GLN A 304 -15.43 -2.34 -3.92
N TYR A 305 -15.27 -1.13 -4.46
CA TYR A 305 -14.20 -0.77 -5.37
C TYR A 305 -13.62 0.59 -5.01
N ALA A 306 -12.44 0.87 -5.54
CA ALA A 306 -11.79 2.15 -5.37
C ALA A 306 -11.06 2.61 -6.64
N ILE A 307 -10.82 3.92 -6.71
CA ILE A 307 -9.84 4.52 -7.60
C ILE A 307 -8.57 4.79 -6.79
N GLU A 308 -7.43 4.40 -7.34
CA GLU A 308 -6.11 4.56 -6.71
C GLU A 308 -5.16 5.36 -7.61
N GLY A 309 -4.34 6.19 -6.98
CA GLY A 309 -3.19 6.84 -7.61
C GLY A 309 -1.97 6.79 -6.72
N SER A 310 -0.79 6.71 -7.34
CA SER A 310 0.50 6.60 -6.67
C SER A 310 1.40 7.78 -7.00
N ILE A 311 2.07 8.32 -5.99
CA ILE A 311 3.19 9.25 -6.08
C ILE A 311 4.44 8.47 -5.70
N PHE A 312 5.45 8.43 -6.57
CA PHE A 312 6.62 7.58 -6.34
C PHE A 312 7.55 8.14 -5.27
N ILE A 313 7.66 9.47 -5.19
CA ILE A 313 8.55 10.17 -4.28
C ILE A 313 7.74 11.06 -3.34
N ALA A 314 7.59 10.62 -2.09
CA ALA A 314 7.00 11.39 -0.99
C ALA A 314 8.03 11.53 0.14
N GLY A 315 8.03 10.67 1.15
CA GLY A 315 9.07 10.70 2.19
C GLY A 315 10.49 10.50 1.67
N ALA A 316 10.64 9.86 0.51
CA ALA A 316 11.94 9.71 -0.14
C ALA A 316 12.60 11.06 -0.47
N VAL A 317 11.86 12.13 -0.73
CA VAL A 317 12.46 13.46 -0.93
C VAL A 317 13.11 13.97 0.35
N VAL A 318 12.51 13.71 1.51
CA VAL A 318 13.08 14.09 2.82
C VAL A 318 14.34 13.27 3.11
N GLN A 319 14.33 11.96 2.80
CA GLN A 319 15.51 11.12 2.92
C GLN A 319 16.64 11.63 2.04
N TRP A 320 16.35 11.96 0.78
CA TRP A 320 17.33 12.50 -0.16
C TRP A 320 17.92 13.84 0.32
N LEU A 321 17.11 14.75 0.87
CA LEU A 321 17.57 15.99 1.46
C LEU A 321 18.51 15.77 2.66
N ARG A 322 18.30 14.67 3.41
CA ARG A 322 19.13 14.29 4.56
C ARG A 322 20.39 13.56 4.13
N ASP A 323 20.24 12.48 3.34
CA ASP A 323 21.31 11.50 3.12
C ASP A 323 22.26 11.94 1.98
N GLU A 324 21.72 12.57 0.93
CA GLU A 324 22.51 12.96 -0.24
C GLU A 324 22.93 14.44 -0.21
N LEU A 325 22.02 15.35 0.16
CA LEU A 325 22.34 16.78 0.21
C LEU A 325 22.88 17.25 1.58
N GLY A 326 22.63 16.51 2.66
CA GLY A 326 23.06 16.87 4.01
C GLY A 326 22.50 18.18 4.55
N ILE A 327 21.41 18.71 3.97
CA ILE A 327 20.82 20.00 4.39
C ILE A 327 19.77 19.87 5.49
N VAL A 328 19.38 18.65 5.82
CA VAL A 328 18.43 18.29 6.89
C VAL A 328 19.10 17.26 7.79
N ALA A 329 19.15 17.49 9.11
CA ALA A 329 19.74 16.53 10.04
C ALA A 329 18.80 15.34 10.31
N SER A 330 17.50 15.62 10.43
CA SER A 330 16.48 14.60 10.68
C SER A 330 15.13 14.97 10.02
N ALA A 331 14.26 14.00 9.80
CA ALA A 331 12.94 14.27 9.22
C ALA A 331 12.10 15.26 10.07
N PRO A 332 12.07 15.20 11.42
CA PRO A 332 11.39 16.21 12.24
C PRO A 332 11.85 17.66 12.01
N ASP A 333 13.13 17.90 11.68
CA ASP A 333 13.66 19.26 11.48
C ASP A 333 13.02 19.98 10.30
N THR A 334 12.48 19.23 9.35
CA THR A 334 11.80 19.78 8.15
C THR A 334 10.65 20.71 8.51
N ALA A 335 9.93 20.47 9.61
CA ALA A 335 8.84 21.34 10.06
C ALA A 335 9.34 22.71 10.44
N ALA A 336 10.38 22.78 11.30
CA ALA A 336 10.97 24.03 11.74
C ALA A 336 11.64 24.80 10.58
N MET A 337 12.28 24.09 9.65
CA MET A 337 12.89 24.70 8.45
C MET A 337 11.82 25.29 7.54
N ALA A 338 10.72 24.55 7.28
CA ALA A 338 9.63 25.02 6.43
C ALA A 338 8.91 26.25 7.02
N MET A 339 8.79 26.33 8.37
CA MET A 339 8.25 27.50 9.06
C MET A 339 9.15 28.74 8.95
N ARG A 340 10.48 28.55 8.94
CA ARG A 340 11.47 29.65 8.81
C ARG A 340 11.67 30.09 7.35
N ALA A 341 11.24 29.28 6.39
CA ALA A 341 11.40 29.61 4.98
C ALA A 341 10.63 30.90 4.63
N LYS A 342 11.33 31.83 3.97
CA LYS A 342 10.73 33.04 3.42
C LYS A 342 9.78 32.71 2.27
N PRO A 343 8.81 33.58 1.95
CA PRO A 343 8.06 33.44 0.71
C PRO A 343 9.02 33.42 -0.49
N ALA A 344 8.98 32.37 -1.29
CA ALA A 344 9.80 32.21 -2.49
C ALA A 344 8.85 31.92 -3.67
N ASP A 345 8.26 33.00 -4.20
CA ASP A 345 7.36 32.90 -5.33
C ASP A 345 8.08 32.38 -6.57
N GLY A 346 7.55 31.33 -7.18
CA GLY A 346 8.14 30.70 -8.35
C GLY A 346 9.15 29.58 -8.05
N LEU A 347 9.50 29.31 -6.79
CA LEU A 347 10.31 28.17 -6.42
C LEU A 347 9.47 26.90 -6.39
N TYR A 348 9.80 25.94 -7.23
CA TYR A 348 9.17 24.63 -7.29
C TYR A 348 10.22 23.52 -7.33
N PHE A 349 10.01 22.49 -6.53
CA PHE A 349 10.81 21.28 -6.58
C PHE A 349 9.94 20.16 -7.19
N VAL A 350 10.34 19.60 -8.33
CA VAL A 350 9.70 18.44 -8.94
C VAL A 350 10.54 17.19 -8.62
N PRO A 351 10.13 16.34 -7.67
CA PRO A 351 10.97 15.20 -7.21
C PRO A 351 10.77 13.97 -8.10
N ALA A 352 10.98 14.09 -9.41
CA ALA A 352 10.84 12.99 -10.36
C ALA A 352 12.09 12.08 -10.41
N PHE A 353 12.61 11.62 -9.26
CA PHE A 353 13.85 10.83 -9.18
C PHE A 353 13.77 9.52 -9.93
N THR A 354 12.58 8.92 -10.01
CA THR A 354 12.28 7.67 -10.72
C THR A 354 11.17 7.86 -11.76
N GLY A 355 11.04 9.07 -12.29
CA GLY A 355 9.91 9.48 -13.12
C GLY A 355 8.73 10.01 -12.30
N LEU A 356 7.65 10.36 -12.98
CA LEU A 356 6.39 10.82 -12.38
C LEU A 356 5.36 9.69 -12.35
N GLY A 357 4.70 9.51 -11.20
CA GLY A 357 3.59 8.60 -11.02
C GLY A 357 2.26 9.13 -11.59
N ALA A 358 1.15 8.67 -11.03
CA ALA A 358 -0.17 9.13 -11.45
C ALA A 358 -0.36 10.63 -11.17
N PRO A 359 -1.08 11.37 -12.03
CA PRO A 359 -1.73 10.93 -13.27
C PRO A 359 -0.83 10.96 -14.51
N TYR A 360 0.41 11.36 -14.37
CA TYR A 360 1.35 11.59 -15.48
C TYR A 360 1.86 10.30 -16.11
N TRP A 361 2.34 9.35 -15.30
CA TRP A 361 2.95 8.09 -15.72
C TRP A 361 4.08 8.30 -16.74
N ASP A 362 4.98 9.21 -16.40
CA ASP A 362 6.15 9.53 -17.22
C ASP A 362 7.42 8.96 -16.57
N PRO A 363 7.98 7.85 -17.09
CA PRO A 363 9.20 7.26 -16.57
C PRO A 363 10.47 8.02 -17.02
N ALA A 364 10.35 8.92 -18.02
CA ALA A 364 11.47 9.69 -18.55
C ALA A 364 11.70 10.99 -17.78
N ALA A 365 10.68 11.53 -17.12
CA ALA A 365 10.80 12.72 -16.29
C ALA A 365 11.91 12.60 -15.25
N ARG A 366 12.65 13.68 -14.99
CA ARG A 366 13.69 13.73 -13.98
C ARG A 366 13.45 14.89 -13.02
N GLY A 367 14.00 14.75 -11.79
CA GLY A 367 13.88 15.76 -10.75
C GLY A 367 14.50 17.11 -11.16
N ALA A 368 13.84 18.19 -10.75
CA ALA A 368 14.31 19.55 -10.99
C ALA A 368 13.91 20.51 -9.87
N ILE A 369 14.75 21.51 -9.63
CA ILE A 369 14.42 22.68 -8.78
C ILE A 369 14.39 23.89 -9.72
N LEU A 370 13.25 24.57 -9.76
CA LEU A 370 12.98 25.68 -10.67
C LEU A 370 12.70 26.97 -9.88
N GLY A 371 13.11 28.11 -10.39
CA GLY A 371 12.86 29.42 -9.76
C GLY A 371 13.87 29.79 -8.67
N LEU A 372 15.11 29.28 -8.74
CA LEU A 372 16.17 29.66 -7.84
C LEU A 372 16.56 31.13 -8.04
N THR A 373 16.67 31.87 -6.92
CA THR A 373 17.18 33.21 -6.82
C THR A 373 18.30 33.26 -5.76
N ARG A 374 19.06 34.34 -5.66
CA ARG A 374 20.20 34.45 -4.72
C ARG A 374 19.83 34.33 -3.24
N ASP A 375 18.57 34.60 -2.89
CA ASP A 375 18.03 34.56 -1.54
C ASP A 375 17.40 33.21 -1.17
N VAL A 376 17.33 32.26 -2.11
CA VAL A 376 16.89 30.90 -1.85
C VAL A 376 17.94 30.12 -1.10
N GLY A 377 17.65 29.76 0.14
CA GLY A 377 18.50 28.93 0.98
C GLY A 377 17.90 27.54 1.24
N LYS A 378 18.53 26.84 2.18
CA LYS A 378 18.12 25.46 2.53
C LYS A 378 16.69 25.37 3.06
N CYS A 379 16.20 26.39 3.77
CA CYS A 379 14.83 26.37 4.31
C CYS A 379 13.79 26.44 3.20
N GLU A 380 14.02 27.27 2.19
CA GLU A 380 13.15 27.43 1.03
C GLU A 380 13.13 26.14 0.19
N ILE A 381 14.29 25.47 0.00
CA ILE A 381 14.40 24.19 -0.70
C ILE A 381 13.63 23.09 0.05
N VAL A 382 13.80 22.98 1.38
CA VAL A 382 13.06 22.01 2.21
C VAL A 382 11.55 22.24 2.12
N ARG A 383 11.11 23.50 2.21
CA ARG A 383 9.69 23.84 2.05
C ARG A 383 9.17 23.46 0.66
N ALA A 384 9.91 23.80 -0.41
CA ALA A 384 9.51 23.45 -1.77
C ALA A 384 9.41 21.92 -1.97
N ALA A 385 10.28 21.14 -1.32
CA ALA A 385 10.23 19.68 -1.36
C ALA A 385 8.97 19.12 -0.65
N LEU A 386 8.59 19.65 0.51
CA LEU A 386 7.35 19.29 1.20
C LEU A 386 6.11 19.73 0.40
N ASP A 387 6.14 20.96 -0.15
CA ASP A 387 5.07 21.49 -1.02
C ASP A 387 4.88 20.61 -2.26
N ALA A 388 5.95 20.06 -2.83
CA ALA A 388 5.90 19.17 -3.98
C ALA A 388 5.03 17.92 -3.72
N VAL A 389 5.12 17.33 -2.52
CA VAL A 389 4.28 16.19 -2.13
C VAL A 389 2.81 16.62 -2.02
N CYS A 390 2.56 17.82 -1.48
CA CYS A 390 1.20 18.37 -1.41
C CYS A 390 0.61 18.66 -2.80
N TYR A 391 1.40 19.20 -3.73
CA TYR A 391 0.97 19.45 -5.12
C TYR A 391 0.67 18.15 -5.87
N GLN A 392 1.55 17.15 -5.78
CA GLN A 392 1.30 15.84 -6.38
C GLN A 392 0.03 15.19 -5.80
N THR A 393 -0.21 15.36 -4.49
CA THR A 393 -1.47 14.90 -3.86
C THR A 393 -2.67 15.65 -4.46
N ARG A 394 -2.57 16.95 -4.70
CA ARG A 394 -3.63 17.70 -5.38
C ARG A 394 -3.86 17.20 -6.80
N ASP A 395 -2.81 16.90 -7.56
CA ASP A 395 -2.92 16.29 -8.91
C ASP A 395 -3.76 15.01 -8.86
N LEU A 396 -3.49 14.12 -7.89
CA LEU A 396 -4.25 12.88 -7.70
C LEU A 396 -5.71 13.17 -7.33
N LEU A 397 -5.94 14.03 -6.34
CA LEU A 397 -7.29 14.34 -5.86
C LEU A 397 -8.13 15.03 -6.94
N ASP A 398 -7.54 15.88 -7.77
CA ASP A 398 -8.23 16.53 -8.89
C ASP A 398 -8.57 15.52 -10.00
N ALA A 399 -7.67 14.57 -10.27
CA ALA A 399 -7.95 13.44 -11.17
C ALA A 399 -9.08 12.55 -10.62
N MET A 400 -9.03 12.20 -9.32
CA MET A 400 -10.08 11.45 -8.64
C MET A 400 -11.43 12.17 -8.67
N ARG A 401 -11.47 13.48 -8.42
CA ARG A 401 -12.70 14.28 -8.50
C ARG A 401 -13.33 14.22 -9.89
N ARG A 402 -12.52 14.31 -10.95
CA ARG A 402 -13.01 14.22 -12.33
C ARG A 402 -13.59 12.85 -12.63
N ASP A 403 -12.92 11.78 -12.24
CA ASP A 403 -13.39 10.41 -12.46
C ASP A 403 -14.64 10.09 -11.63
N MET A 404 -14.70 10.51 -10.36
CA MET A 404 -15.87 10.37 -9.48
C MET A 404 -17.09 11.10 -10.06
N LYS A 405 -16.89 12.34 -10.53
CA LYS A 405 -17.96 13.12 -11.18
C LYS A 405 -18.46 12.44 -12.45
N ALA A 406 -17.55 11.94 -13.28
CA ALA A 406 -17.91 11.24 -14.52
C ALA A 406 -18.69 9.94 -14.26
N ALA A 407 -18.47 9.30 -13.10
CA ALA A 407 -19.20 8.12 -12.66
C ALA A 407 -20.50 8.42 -11.91
N GLY A 408 -20.91 9.70 -11.77
CA GLY A 408 -22.10 10.11 -11.01
C GLY A 408 -21.97 9.87 -9.51
N LEU A 409 -20.74 9.78 -9.00
CA LEU A 409 -20.45 9.46 -7.59
C LEU A 409 -20.33 10.73 -6.73
N THR A 410 -20.42 10.53 -5.42
CA THR A 410 -20.40 11.59 -4.44
C THR A 410 -19.08 12.37 -4.39
N ARG A 411 -19.12 13.57 -3.84
CA ARG A 411 -17.96 14.43 -3.60
C ARG A 411 -16.97 13.78 -2.64
N LEU A 412 -15.66 14.01 -2.86
CA LEU A 412 -14.61 13.63 -1.91
C LEU A 412 -14.87 14.29 -0.54
N ARG A 413 -14.70 13.50 0.51
CA ARG A 413 -14.79 13.92 1.91
C ARG A 413 -13.44 14.41 2.42
N ALA A 414 -13.24 14.46 3.75
CA ALA A 414 -11.95 14.77 4.34
C ALA A 414 -10.90 13.74 3.91
N LEU A 415 -9.66 14.21 3.69
CA LEU A 415 -8.52 13.36 3.39
C LEU A 415 -7.99 12.76 4.68
N LYS A 416 -8.21 11.47 4.90
CA LYS A 416 -7.62 10.73 6.02
C LYS A 416 -6.19 10.34 5.68
N VAL A 417 -5.26 10.61 6.59
CA VAL A 417 -3.82 10.47 6.32
C VAL A 417 -3.12 9.60 7.34
N ASP A 418 -2.12 8.87 6.89
CA ASP A 418 -1.22 8.06 7.71
C ASP A 418 0.18 7.96 7.09
N GLY A 419 1.07 7.19 7.74
CA GLY A 419 2.46 7.06 7.35
C GLY A 419 3.38 8.07 8.03
N GLY A 420 4.70 7.92 7.85
CA GLY A 420 5.70 8.66 8.62
C GLY A 420 5.68 10.18 8.46
N MET A 421 5.34 10.69 7.27
CA MET A 421 5.34 12.14 7.03
C MET A 421 4.24 12.88 7.79
N VAL A 422 3.15 12.23 8.18
CA VAL A 422 2.00 12.90 8.83
C VAL A 422 2.26 13.24 10.29
N ALA A 423 3.37 12.79 10.87
CA ALA A 423 3.85 13.27 12.17
C ALA A 423 4.19 14.78 12.13
N ASN A 424 4.48 15.32 10.94
CA ASN A 424 4.76 16.73 10.72
C ASN A 424 3.46 17.53 10.58
N ASP A 425 3.09 18.28 11.62
CA ASP A 425 1.88 19.12 11.65
C ASP A 425 1.88 20.20 10.57
N TRP A 426 3.06 20.78 10.29
CA TRP A 426 3.20 21.77 9.21
C TRP A 426 2.83 21.16 7.86
N PHE A 427 3.34 19.96 7.58
CA PHE A 427 3.01 19.23 6.35
C PHE A 427 1.50 18.95 6.25
N CYS A 428 0.86 18.47 7.33
CA CYS A 428 -0.57 18.20 7.35
C CYS A 428 -1.41 19.46 7.11
N GLN A 429 -1.05 20.61 7.72
CA GLN A 429 -1.71 21.89 7.47
C GLN A 429 -1.50 22.34 6.03
N ARG A 430 -0.27 22.26 5.52
CA ARG A 430 0.05 22.64 4.15
C ARG A 430 -0.67 21.78 3.11
N LEU A 431 -0.81 20.48 3.41
CA LEU A 431 -1.58 19.55 2.61
C LEU A 431 -3.07 19.95 2.56
N ALA A 432 -3.68 20.33 3.69
CA ALA A 432 -5.03 20.85 3.73
C ALA A 432 -5.17 22.12 2.88
N ASP A 433 -4.23 23.07 3.04
CA ASP A 433 -4.24 24.33 2.32
C ASP A 433 -4.17 24.15 0.81
N LEU A 434 -3.22 23.33 0.31
CA LEU A 434 -2.97 23.14 -1.12
C LEU A 434 -4.00 22.24 -1.80
N THR A 435 -4.58 21.26 -1.10
CA THR A 435 -5.62 20.38 -1.64
C THR A 435 -7.03 20.98 -1.53
N GLY A 436 -7.23 21.90 -0.60
CA GLY A 436 -8.54 22.48 -0.28
C GLY A 436 -9.50 21.49 0.38
N LEU A 437 -8.99 20.38 0.94
CA LEU A 437 -9.74 19.42 1.75
C LEU A 437 -9.27 19.49 3.20
N ALA A 438 -10.18 19.24 4.13
CA ALA A 438 -9.75 18.97 5.50
C ALA A 438 -8.91 17.69 5.52
N VAL A 439 -7.80 17.73 6.28
CA VAL A 439 -6.91 16.57 6.51
C VAL A 439 -7.17 16.06 7.92
N GLU A 440 -7.38 14.75 8.04
CA GLU A 440 -7.67 14.07 9.30
C GLU A 440 -6.59 13.03 9.59
N ARG A 441 -5.87 13.22 10.70
CA ARG A 441 -4.89 12.27 11.21
C ARG A 441 -5.52 11.45 12.33
N PRO A 442 -5.50 10.09 12.28
CA PRO A 442 -5.99 9.24 13.36
C PRO A 442 -4.97 9.16 14.51
N ARG A 443 -5.45 8.78 15.70
CA ARG A 443 -4.58 8.49 16.85
C ARG A 443 -3.68 7.28 16.59
N VAL A 444 -4.19 6.25 15.93
CA VAL A 444 -3.40 5.06 15.53
C VAL A 444 -2.97 5.25 14.09
N THR A 445 -1.69 5.51 13.86
CA THR A 445 -1.10 5.75 12.54
C THR A 445 -0.68 4.47 11.82
N GLU A 446 -0.61 3.33 12.50
CA GLU A 446 -0.36 1.99 11.91
C GLU A 446 -1.66 1.42 11.30
N THR A 447 -2.28 2.18 10.42
CA THR A 447 -3.62 1.90 9.89
C THR A 447 -3.66 0.66 9.01
N THR A 448 -2.54 0.27 8.40
CA THR A 448 -2.40 -0.93 7.57
C THR A 448 -2.60 -2.20 8.42
N ALA A 449 -1.81 -2.35 9.47
CA ALA A 449 -1.95 -3.49 10.40
C ALA A 449 -3.30 -3.46 11.14
N LEU A 450 -3.77 -2.26 11.52
CA LEU A 450 -5.08 -2.09 12.15
C LEU A 450 -6.22 -2.54 11.23
N GLY A 451 -6.13 -2.26 9.94
CA GLY A 451 -7.12 -2.69 8.95
C GLY A 451 -7.16 -4.21 8.79
N ALA A 452 -6.00 -4.87 8.79
CA ALA A 452 -5.92 -6.33 8.80
C ALA A 452 -6.53 -6.93 10.09
N ALA A 453 -6.24 -6.31 11.25
CA ALA A 453 -6.84 -6.70 12.53
C ALA A 453 -8.36 -6.50 12.53
N TYR A 454 -8.87 -5.42 11.96
CA TYR A 454 -10.32 -5.19 11.83
C TYR A 454 -10.99 -6.23 10.94
N LEU A 455 -10.38 -6.60 9.81
CA LEU A 455 -10.89 -7.66 8.94
C LEU A 455 -10.94 -9.00 9.68
N ALA A 456 -9.88 -9.35 10.41
CA ALA A 456 -9.83 -10.57 11.21
C ALA A 456 -10.86 -10.55 12.35
N GLY A 457 -10.98 -9.42 13.05
CA GLY A 457 -11.95 -9.28 14.15
C GLY A 457 -13.41 -9.31 13.67
N LEU A 458 -13.68 -8.81 12.46
CA LEU A 458 -14.99 -8.94 11.82
C LEU A 458 -15.28 -10.40 11.48
N GLY A 459 -14.29 -11.14 10.93
CA GLY A 459 -14.41 -12.58 10.65
C GLY A 459 -14.54 -13.43 11.91
N ALA A 460 -13.92 -13.02 13.02
CA ALA A 460 -14.03 -13.66 14.33
C ALA A 460 -15.31 -13.29 15.11
N GLY A 461 -16.12 -12.34 14.61
CA GLY A 461 -17.33 -11.87 15.29
C GLY A 461 -17.08 -10.92 16.47
N LEU A 462 -15.83 -10.43 16.65
CA LEU A 462 -15.51 -9.42 17.67
C LEU A 462 -16.07 -8.04 17.31
N PHE A 463 -16.22 -7.75 16.04
CA PHE A 463 -16.87 -6.53 15.53
C PHE A 463 -18.14 -6.94 14.77
N LYS A 464 -19.24 -6.21 15.04
CA LYS A 464 -20.54 -6.53 14.45
C LYS A 464 -20.61 -6.19 12.96
N ASN A 465 -20.03 -5.08 12.57
CA ASN A 465 -20.08 -4.54 11.20
C ASN A 465 -19.14 -3.33 11.06
N GLU A 466 -19.11 -2.73 9.87
CA GLU A 466 -18.29 -1.54 9.56
C GLU A 466 -18.65 -0.31 10.41
N LYS A 467 -19.90 -0.15 10.85
CA LYS A 467 -20.30 0.97 11.73
C LYS A 467 -19.67 0.82 13.13
N ASP A 468 -19.61 -0.39 13.64
CA ASP A 468 -18.92 -0.69 14.91
C ASP A 468 -17.41 -0.36 14.78
N ILE A 469 -16.78 -0.76 13.69
CA ILE A 469 -15.37 -0.42 13.41
C ILE A 469 -15.19 1.10 13.28
N ALA A 470 -16.07 1.78 12.53
CA ALA A 470 -15.98 3.22 12.34
C ALA A 470 -16.13 4.00 13.65
N SER A 471 -16.91 3.50 14.62
CA SER A 471 -17.05 4.12 15.95
C SER A 471 -15.78 4.05 16.79
N ARG A 472 -14.86 3.15 16.45
CA ARG A 472 -13.55 2.97 17.11
C ARG A 472 -12.45 3.83 16.49
N TRP A 473 -12.67 4.33 15.27
CA TRP A 473 -11.74 5.25 14.65
C TRP A 473 -11.68 6.55 15.43
N ALA A 474 -10.52 6.88 15.98
CA ALA A 474 -10.34 8.05 16.82
C ALA A 474 -9.49 9.09 16.10
N LEU A 475 -10.04 10.29 15.98
CA LEU A 475 -9.34 11.45 15.45
C LEU A 475 -8.26 11.92 16.46
N ASP A 476 -7.01 12.08 15.99
CA ASP A 476 -5.98 12.83 16.70
C ASP A 476 -6.16 14.32 16.39
N ARG A 477 -6.04 14.70 15.11
CA ARG A 477 -6.11 16.10 14.71
C ARG A 477 -6.75 16.28 13.34
N ARG A 478 -7.54 17.36 13.22
CA ARG A 478 -8.11 17.82 11.95
C ARG A 478 -7.49 19.16 11.56
N PHE A 479 -6.91 19.21 10.37
CA PHE A 479 -6.36 20.40 9.77
C PHE A 479 -7.35 20.92 8.71
N LYS A 480 -7.84 22.12 8.89
CA LYS A 480 -8.77 22.76 7.93
C LYS A 480 -7.98 23.67 6.99
N PRO A 481 -8.37 23.79 5.70
CA PRO A 481 -7.75 24.74 4.79
C PRO A 481 -7.87 26.16 5.34
N GLN A 482 -6.75 26.87 5.41
CA GLN A 482 -6.63 28.26 5.87
C GLN A 482 -6.26 29.21 4.73
N MET A 483 -5.59 28.68 3.70
CA MET A 483 -5.16 29.44 2.52
C MET A 483 -6.36 29.85 1.66
N LEU A 484 -6.38 31.10 1.23
CA LEU A 484 -7.39 31.59 0.30
C LEU A 484 -7.35 30.83 -1.02
N ARG A 485 -8.52 30.55 -1.59
CA ARG A 485 -8.63 29.79 -2.86
C ARG A 485 -7.81 30.43 -3.98
N ARG A 486 -7.82 31.75 -4.12
CA ARG A 486 -7.05 32.47 -5.15
C ARG A 486 -5.55 32.20 -5.03
N GLU A 487 -5.01 32.23 -3.81
CA GLU A 487 -3.61 31.97 -3.57
C GLU A 487 -3.23 30.52 -3.85
N ARG A 488 -4.02 29.59 -3.34
CA ARG A 488 -3.87 28.15 -3.59
C ARG A 488 -3.85 27.84 -5.08
N ASP A 489 -4.75 28.42 -5.86
CA ASP A 489 -4.87 28.15 -7.29
C ASP A 489 -3.73 28.82 -8.07
N ARG A 490 -3.23 30.00 -7.63
CA ARG A 490 -2.03 30.65 -8.17
C ARG A 490 -0.76 29.78 -7.99
N LEU A 491 -0.55 29.29 -6.77
CA LEU A 491 0.59 28.41 -6.46
C LEU A 491 0.52 27.12 -7.28
N TYR A 492 -0.65 26.52 -7.36
CA TYR A 492 -0.85 25.28 -8.12
C TYR A 492 -0.66 25.47 -9.63
N ALA A 493 -1.06 26.61 -10.19
CA ALA A 493 -0.77 26.92 -11.58
C ALA A 493 0.73 27.00 -11.87
N GLY A 494 1.52 27.49 -10.91
CA GLY A 494 2.99 27.45 -10.97
C GLY A 494 3.56 26.04 -10.96
N TRP A 495 3.01 25.17 -10.08
CA TRP A 495 3.36 23.75 -10.04
C TRP A 495 3.13 23.06 -11.39
N VAL A 496 1.95 23.25 -12.00
CA VAL A 496 1.63 22.64 -13.31
C VAL A 496 2.64 23.07 -14.37
N ARG A 497 3.04 24.37 -14.38
CA ARG A 497 4.10 24.85 -15.29
C ARG A 497 5.47 24.22 -15.00
N ALA A 498 5.79 24.01 -13.71
CA ALA A 498 7.05 23.38 -13.32
C ALA A 498 7.10 21.91 -13.78
N VAL A 499 6.03 21.15 -13.60
CA VAL A 499 5.92 19.76 -14.07
C VAL A 499 6.05 19.69 -15.60
N ALA A 500 5.40 20.59 -16.34
CA ALA A 500 5.50 20.62 -17.81
C ALA A 500 6.92 20.87 -18.35
N ARG A 501 7.84 21.37 -17.52
CA ARG A 501 9.26 21.58 -17.91
C ARG A 501 10.12 20.33 -17.74
N VAL A 502 9.63 19.31 -17.05
CA VAL A 502 10.38 18.07 -16.80
C VAL A 502 9.78 16.85 -17.54
N GLN A 503 8.64 17.03 -18.21
CA GLN A 503 8.03 16.11 -19.16
C GLN A 503 8.52 16.41 -20.60
#